data_0cb9ca89edfe535099e9f43061874388
#
_entry.id   0cb9ca89edfe535099e9f43061874388
#
_cell.length_a   1.000
_cell.length_b   1.000
_cell.length_c   1.000
_cell.angle_alpha   90.00
_cell.angle_beta   90.00
_cell.angle_gamma   90.00
#
_symmetry.space_group_name_H-M   'P 1'
#
loop_
_entity.id
_entity.type
_entity.pdbx_description
1 polymer ?
#
loop_
_entity_poly.entity_id
_entity_poly.type
_entity_poly.pdbx_seq_one_letter_code
_entity_poly.pdbx_strand_id
1 'polypeptide(L)'
;MSAVTNPATVAECLRVGAGFSQGDRNWLVEQFSTLDARLAGFHADATELEIMVKDRAARGQKVTLECWLSGGEKIVTTSLEEDLHAAVMDVRDDLRRRIDDIKGRHEPRNNRRLREVPQPVVPEQ
;
A
#
# COMPACT_ATOMS: atom_id res chain seq x y z
N MET A 1 21.92 -10.88 4.09
CA MET A 1 20.80 -10.40 3.94
C MET A 1 19.81 -11.25 4.44
N SER A 2 18.92 -10.89 4.79
CA SER A 2 18.03 -11.72 5.30
C SER A 2 16.81 -11.59 4.52
N ALA A 3 16.36 -12.66 4.04
CA ALA A 3 15.11 -12.70 3.41
C ALA A 3 14.06 -12.62 4.47
N VAL A 4 12.93 -12.08 4.11
CA VAL A 4 11.79 -12.10 4.98
C VAL A 4 11.28 -13.53 5.01
N THR A 5 11.26 -14.14 6.19
CA THR A 5 10.93 -15.54 6.32
C THR A 5 9.47 -15.79 5.98
N ASN A 6 8.59 -14.88 6.36
CA ASN A 6 7.18 -15.01 6.10
C ASN A 6 6.69 -13.69 5.50
N PRO A 7 6.82 -13.52 4.18
CA PRO A 7 6.47 -12.25 3.55
C PRO A 7 4.98 -11.95 3.64
N ALA A 8 4.67 -10.70 3.80
CA ALA A 8 3.28 -10.26 3.87
C ALA A 8 2.59 -10.42 2.53
N THR A 9 1.36 -10.89 2.54
CA THR A 9 0.51 -10.95 1.36
C THR A 9 -0.83 -10.36 1.71
N VAL A 10 -1.55 -9.91 0.68
CA VAL A 10 -2.89 -9.37 0.89
C VAL A 10 -3.81 -10.46 1.44
N ALA A 11 -3.68 -11.69 0.94
CA ALA A 11 -4.55 -12.76 1.39
C ALA A 11 -4.42 -13.04 2.89
N GLU A 12 -3.23 -12.85 3.44
CA GLU A 12 -3.03 -13.08 4.87
C GLU A 12 -3.31 -11.85 5.71
N CYS A 13 -3.04 -10.68 5.17
CA CYS A 13 -2.99 -9.47 5.99
C CYS A 13 -4.23 -8.59 5.87
N LEU A 14 -5.09 -8.85 4.89
CA LEU A 14 -6.24 -7.99 4.67
C LEU A 14 -7.37 -8.31 5.63
N ARG A 15 -7.88 -7.27 6.27
CA ARG A 15 -9.07 -7.37 7.10
C ARG A 15 -10.19 -6.59 6.41
N VAL A 16 -11.37 -7.18 6.41
CA VAL A 16 -12.55 -6.56 5.83
C VAL A 16 -13.25 -5.78 6.92
N GLY A 17 -13.26 -4.48 6.78
CA GLY A 17 -13.82 -3.60 7.81
C GLY A 17 -15.23 -3.16 7.51
N ALA A 18 -15.62 -2.06 8.15
CA ALA A 18 -17.01 -1.59 8.11
C ALA A 18 -17.48 -1.32 6.68
N GLY A 19 -18.70 -1.68 6.40
CA GLY A 19 -19.33 -1.44 5.10
C GLY A 19 -19.10 -2.53 4.08
N PHE A 20 -18.12 -3.39 4.31
CA PHE A 20 -17.88 -4.57 3.48
C PHE A 20 -18.27 -5.82 4.27
N SER A 21 -18.57 -6.89 3.56
CA SER A 21 -18.93 -8.15 4.20
C SER A 21 -17.89 -9.19 3.90
N GLN A 22 -17.96 -10.33 4.59
CA GLN A 22 -17.05 -11.44 4.28
C GLN A 22 -17.27 -11.94 2.86
N GLY A 23 -18.46 -11.74 2.31
CA GLY A 23 -18.71 -12.09 0.93
C GLY A 23 -17.94 -11.24 -0.07
N ASP A 24 -17.47 -10.08 0.34
CA ASP A 24 -16.67 -9.22 -0.53
C ASP A 24 -15.19 -9.60 -0.51
N ARG A 25 -14.78 -10.43 0.43
CA ARG A 25 -13.36 -10.66 0.68
C ARG A 25 -12.60 -11.21 -0.53
N ASN A 26 -13.16 -12.20 -1.21
CA ASN A 26 -12.46 -12.77 -2.33
C ASN A 26 -12.21 -11.75 -3.43
N TRP A 27 -13.22 -10.92 -3.70
CA TRP A 27 -13.08 -9.88 -4.69
C TRP A 27 -12.04 -8.85 -4.25
N LEU A 28 -12.06 -8.46 -2.98
CA LEU A 28 -11.11 -7.47 -2.48
C LEU A 28 -9.69 -8.01 -2.52
N VAL A 29 -9.49 -9.25 -2.12
CA VAL A 29 -8.16 -9.86 -2.19
C VAL A 29 -7.66 -9.86 -3.62
N GLU A 30 -8.53 -10.18 -4.56
CA GLU A 30 -8.15 -10.20 -5.95
C GLU A 30 -7.76 -8.80 -6.43
N GLN A 31 -8.55 -7.80 -6.07
CA GLN A 31 -8.26 -6.43 -6.50
C GLN A 31 -6.96 -5.91 -5.90
N PHE A 32 -6.61 -6.33 -4.70
CA PHE A 32 -5.42 -5.83 -4.03
C PHE A 32 -4.20 -6.73 -4.25
N SER A 33 -4.33 -7.83 -4.98
CA SER A 33 -3.23 -8.79 -5.11
C SER A 33 -2.00 -8.19 -5.76
N THR A 34 -2.16 -7.12 -6.54
CA THR A 34 -1.00 -6.45 -7.14
C THR A 34 -0.10 -5.81 -6.09
N LEU A 35 -0.58 -5.65 -4.86
CA LEU A 35 0.24 -5.13 -3.79
C LEU A 35 1.20 -6.17 -3.23
N ASP A 36 0.99 -7.44 -3.53
CA ASP A 36 1.83 -8.50 -2.96
C ASP A 36 3.30 -8.29 -3.24
N ALA A 37 3.64 -7.84 -4.44
CA ALA A 37 5.04 -7.61 -4.78
C ALA A 37 5.66 -6.53 -3.88
N ARG A 38 4.87 -5.53 -3.50
CA ARG A 38 5.36 -4.46 -2.62
C ARG A 38 5.40 -4.91 -1.18
N LEU A 39 4.47 -5.76 -0.78
CA LEU A 39 4.41 -6.21 0.61
C LEU A 39 5.42 -7.29 0.92
N ALA A 40 6.02 -7.90 -0.10
CA ALA A 40 6.95 -9.01 0.09
C ALA A 40 8.18 -8.62 0.92
N GLY A 41 8.49 -7.34 1.00
CA GLY A 41 9.61 -6.89 1.82
C GLY A 41 9.27 -6.69 3.29
N PHE A 42 8.04 -6.98 3.69
CA PHE A 42 7.58 -6.76 5.05
C PHE A 42 7.13 -8.10 5.65
N HIS A 43 7.14 -8.19 6.98
CA HIS A 43 6.81 -9.44 7.66
C HIS A 43 5.29 -9.57 7.84
N ALA A 44 4.76 -10.73 7.52
CA ALA A 44 3.31 -10.94 7.56
C ALA A 44 2.73 -10.74 8.95
N ASP A 45 3.43 -11.16 9.98
CA ASP A 45 2.90 -11.08 11.34
C ASP A 45 2.93 -9.67 11.91
N ALA A 46 3.54 -8.73 11.21
CA ALA A 46 3.59 -7.34 11.66
C ALA A 46 3.02 -6.38 10.60
N THR A 47 2.32 -6.90 9.63
CA THR A 47 1.74 -6.11 8.54
C THR A 47 0.24 -6.38 8.49
N GLU A 48 -0.53 -5.33 8.37
CA GLU A 48 -1.99 -5.47 8.35
C GLU A 48 -2.61 -4.43 7.46
N LEU A 49 -3.64 -4.81 6.71
CA LEU A 49 -4.41 -3.88 5.92
C LEU A 49 -5.87 -3.98 6.35
N GLU A 50 -6.57 -2.88 6.32
CA GLU A 50 -8.01 -2.89 6.60
C GLU A 50 -8.71 -1.99 5.60
N ILE A 51 -9.75 -2.51 4.95
CA ILE A 51 -10.52 -1.76 3.97
C ILE A 51 -11.91 -1.50 4.55
N MET A 52 -12.37 -0.26 4.43
CA MET A 52 -13.67 0.16 4.96
C MET A 52 -14.37 1.03 3.95
N VAL A 53 -15.69 1.04 3.98
CA VAL A 53 -16.43 1.99 3.16
C VAL A 53 -17.56 2.58 4.01
N LYS A 54 -17.73 3.88 3.86
CA LYS A 54 -18.81 4.61 4.51
C LYS A 54 -19.78 5.05 3.43
N ASP A 55 -21.07 4.95 3.72
CA ASP A 55 -22.13 5.35 2.77
C ASP A 55 -22.00 4.61 1.44
N ARG A 56 -21.80 3.30 1.52
CA ARG A 56 -21.61 2.47 0.36
C ARG A 56 -22.77 2.59 -0.59
N ALA A 57 -22.47 2.80 -1.87
CA ALA A 57 -23.45 2.92 -2.94
C ALA A 57 -24.36 4.13 -2.78
N ALA A 58 -23.99 5.06 -1.91
CA ALA A 58 -24.78 6.27 -1.70
C ALA A 58 -23.93 7.48 -2.02
N ARG A 59 -24.58 8.62 -2.11
CA ARG A 59 -23.88 9.86 -2.34
C ARG A 59 -22.94 10.12 -1.15
N GLY A 60 -21.74 10.54 -1.44
CA GLY A 60 -20.76 10.77 -0.39
C GLY A 60 -20.02 9.52 0.04
N GLN A 61 -20.12 8.45 -0.74
CA GLN A 61 -19.36 7.23 -0.45
C GLN A 61 -17.88 7.52 -0.25
N LYS A 62 -17.30 6.94 0.78
CA LYS A 62 -15.88 7.11 1.06
C LYS A 62 -15.28 5.76 1.37
N VAL A 63 -14.26 5.39 0.60
CA VAL A 63 -13.52 4.15 0.82
C VAL A 63 -12.20 4.51 1.49
N THR A 64 -11.83 3.80 2.52
CA THR A 64 -10.59 4.02 3.27
C THR A 64 -9.82 2.71 3.34
N LEU A 65 -8.53 2.77 3.01
CA LEU A 65 -7.64 1.62 3.15
C LEU A 65 -6.54 2.03 4.11
N GLU A 66 -6.43 1.33 5.23
CA GLU A 66 -5.38 1.56 6.20
C GLU A 66 -4.39 0.42 6.12
N CYS A 67 -3.11 0.75 6.19
CA CYS A 67 -2.04 -0.23 6.11
C CYS A 67 -1.03 0.04 7.19
N TRP A 68 -0.81 -0.97 8.04
CA TRP A 68 0.24 -0.92 9.05
C TRP A 68 1.36 -1.82 8.57
N LEU A 69 2.55 -1.27 8.41
CA LEU A 69 3.70 -2.02 7.92
C LEU A 69 4.60 -2.41 9.07
N SER A 70 5.25 -3.54 8.94
CA SER A 70 6.28 -3.91 9.90
C SER A 70 7.34 -2.82 9.87
N GLY A 71 7.80 -2.43 11.01
CA GLY A 71 8.70 -1.28 11.12
C GLY A 71 8.00 -0.04 11.63
N GLY A 72 6.69 -0.10 11.83
CA GLY A 72 5.97 0.98 12.50
C GLY A 72 5.30 2.00 11.63
N GLU A 73 5.39 1.87 10.32
CA GLU A 73 4.75 2.84 9.43
C GLU A 73 3.27 2.55 9.30
N LYS A 74 2.48 3.61 9.29
CA LYS A 74 1.05 3.49 9.03
C LYS A 74 0.70 4.40 7.87
N ILE A 75 -0.02 3.86 6.90
CA ILE A 75 -0.45 4.61 5.72
C ILE A 75 -1.97 4.55 5.64
N VAL A 76 -2.60 5.69 5.38
CA VAL A 76 -4.04 5.76 5.19
C VAL A 76 -4.32 6.37 3.84
N THR A 77 -5.11 5.70 3.02
CA THR A 77 -5.53 6.24 1.73
C THR A 77 -7.04 6.25 1.65
N THR A 78 -7.60 7.23 0.99
CA THR A 78 -9.04 7.37 0.88
C THR A 78 -9.44 7.72 -0.53
N SER A 79 -10.67 7.39 -0.92
CA SER A 79 -11.21 7.76 -2.21
C SER A 79 -12.67 8.14 -2.04
N LEU A 80 -13.06 9.19 -2.72
CA LEU A 80 -14.46 9.66 -2.74
C LEU A 80 -15.14 9.35 -4.07
N GLU A 81 -14.56 8.45 -4.85
CA GLU A 81 -15.19 8.04 -6.10
C GLU A 81 -16.55 7.41 -5.84
N GLU A 82 -17.52 7.74 -6.68
CA GLU A 82 -18.87 7.23 -6.48
C GLU A 82 -19.00 5.78 -6.89
N ASP A 83 -18.19 5.32 -7.82
CA ASP A 83 -18.18 3.93 -8.22
C ASP A 83 -17.30 3.15 -7.26
N LEU A 84 -17.87 2.13 -6.63
CA LEU A 84 -17.14 1.38 -5.61
C LEU A 84 -15.87 0.72 -6.17
N HIS A 85 -15.98 0.14 -7.36
CA HIS A 85 -14.82 -0.50 -7.97
C HIS A 85 -13.71 0.53 -8.21
N ALA A 86 -14.07 1.70 -8.74
CA ALA A 86 -13.09 2.77 -8.98
C ALA A 86 -12.47 3.24 -7.67
N ALA A 87 -13.27 3.36 -6.61
CA ALA A 87 -12.76 3.79 -5.31
C ALA A 87 -11.77 2.79 -4.74
N VAL A 88 -12.06 1.50 -4.86
CA VAL A 88 -11.18 0.45 -4.37
C VAL A 88 -9.86 0.47 -5.14
N MET A 89 -9.93 0.64 -6.47
CA MET A 89 -8.71 0.72 -7.28
C MET A 89 -7.89 1.95 -6.93
N ASP A 90 -8.57 3.04 -6.63
CA ASP A 90 -7.94 4.31 -6.30
C ASP A 90 -7.12 4.19 -5.01
N VAL A 91 -7.71 3.64 -3.95
CA VAL A 91 -6.98 3.49 -2.69
C VAL A 91 -5.85 2.46 -2.83
N ARG A 92 -6.04 1.42 -3.65
CA ARG A 92 -4.98 0.46 -3.90
C ARG A 92 -3.78 1.11 -4.57
N ASP A 93 -4.03 1.89 -5.61
CA ASP A 93 -2.94 2.51 -6.37
C ASP A 93 -2.23 3.56 -5.54
N ASP A 94 -2.97 4.31 -4.73
CA ASP A 94 -2.37 5.30 -3.86
C ASP A 94 -1.49 4.62 -2.80
N LEU A 95 -1.96 3.52 -2.23
CA LEU A 95 -1.16 2.78 -1.26
C LEU A 95 0.11 2.26 -1.92
N ARG A 96 0.01 1.73 -3.14
CA ARG A 96 1.18 1.23 -3.83
C ARG A 96 2.24 2.33 -3.96
N ARG A 97 1.83 3.53 -4.36
CA ARG A 97 2.77 4.64 -4.50
C ARG A 97 3.41 5.01 -3.18
N ARG A 98 2.62 4.99 -2.11
CA ARG A 98 3.14 5.36 -0.80
C ARG A 98 4.11 4.33 -0.25
N ILE A 99 3.85 3.05 -0.51
CA ILE A 99 4.80 2.00 -0.12
C ILE A 99 6.10 2.18 -0.90
N ASP A 100 6.00 2.46 -2.18
CA ASP A 100 7.21 2.69 -2.98
C ASP A 100 8.00 3.87 -2.46
N ASP A 101 7.33 4.93 -2.01
CA ASP A 101 8.00 6.09 -1.42
C ASP A 101 8.74 5.71 -0.14
N ILE A 102 8.11 4.91 0.70
CA ILE A 102 8.75 4.47 1.95
C ILE A 102 9.97 3.64 1.65
N LYS A 103 9.86 2.70 0.71
CA LYS A 103 10.99 1.87 0.35
C LYS A 103 12.13 2.70 -0.21
N GLY A 104 11.80 3.69 -1.03
CA GLY A 104 12.82 4.56 -1.59
C GLY A 104 13.55 5.35 -0.51
N ARG A 105 12.84 5.78 0.53
CA ARG A 105 13.47 6.51 1.62
C ARG A 105 14.37 5.63 2.47
N HIS A 106 14.06 4.33 2.53
CA HIS A 106 14.84 3.44 3.36
C HIS A 106 15.97 2.75 2.62
N GLU A 107 16.07 2.95 1.31
CA GLU A 107 17.15 2.35 0.55
C GLU A 107 18.39 3.21 0.64
N PRO A 108 19.57 2.62 0.41
CA PRO A 108 20.78 3.40 0.48
C PRO A 108 20.73 4.56 -0.47
N ARG A 109 21.26 5.68 0.02
CA ARG A 109 21.23 6.80 -0.76
C ARG A 109 22.03 6.76 -1.94
N ASN A 110 23.08 6.02 -1.95
CA ASN A 110 23.95 5.95 -3.11
C ASN A 110 23.20 5.49 -4.32
N ASN A 111 22.06 4.88 -4.14
CA ASN A 111 21.33 4.49 -5.26
C ASN A 111 20.76 5.62 -6.00
N ARG A 112 20.55 6.70 -5.38
CA ARG A 112 20.01 7.70 -6.03
C ARG A 112 20.82 8.77 -6.26
N ARG A 113 21.78 8.95 -5.60
CA ARG A 113 22.53 9.95 -5.86
C ARG A 113 23.34 9.78 -6.90
N LEU A 114 23.43 8.75 -7.30
CA LEU A 114 24.22 8.61 -8.38
C LEU A 114 23.73 9.39 -9.43
N ARG A 115 22.64 9.79 -9.32
CA ARG A 115 22.22 10.56 -10.24
C ARG A 115 22.22 11.81 -9.87
N GLU A 116 22.61 12.13 -9.24
CA GLU A 116 22.86 13.26 -8.92
C GLU A 116 23.77 13.82 -8.87
N VAL A 117 24.09 13.40 -9.22
CA VAL A 117 24.95 13.84 -9.15
C VAL A 117 25.30 14.30 -9.44
N PRO A 118 25.32 14.37 -9.71
CA PRO A 118 25.87 14.87 -9.76
C PRO A 118 26.13 15.27 -9.91
N GLN A 119 26.22 15.42 -10.21
CA GLN A 119 26.81 15.84 -10.00
C GLN A 119 27.20 16.25 -10.06
N PRO A 120 27.54 16.54 -10.50
CA PRO A 120 28.24 16.99 -10.35
C PRO A 120 28.50 17.28 -10.51
N VAL A 121 28.68 17.46 -10.78
CA VAL A 121 29.35 17.82 -10.56
C VAL A 121 29.65 18.10 -10.73
N VAL A 122 29.76 18.33 -11.11
CA VAL A 122 30.45 18.65 -10.95
C VAL A 122 30.75 18.96 -11.04
N PRO A 123 30.93 19.26 -11.35
CA PRO A 123 31.53 19.55 -11.18
C PRO A 123 31.70 19.85 -11.18
N GLU A 124 31.82 20.00 -11.42
CA GLU A 124 32.27 20.19 -11.09
C GLU A 124 32.41 20.39 -11.04
N GLN A 125 32.54 20.67 -11.38
CA GLN A 125 32.95 20.72 -11.09
C GLN A 125 33.21 20.79 -10.96
#